data_7674badc4037de0fb44d0158e156945c
#
_entry.id   7674badc4037de0fb44d0158e156945c
#
_cell.length_a   1.000
_cell.length_b   1.000
_cell.length_c   1.000
_cell.angle_alpha   90.00
_cell.angle_beta   90.00
_cell.angle_gamma   90.00
#
_symmetry.space_group_name_H-M   'P 1'
#
loop_
_entity.id
_entity.type
_entity.pdbx_description
1 polymer ?
#
loop_
_entity_poly.entity_id
_entity_poly.type
_entity_poly.pdbx_seq_one_letter_code
_entity_poly.pdbx_strand_id
1 'polypeptide(L)'
;MNNVSISNLKNPPPEEADECCRKVETVEEYLRAVDKVYMYFWGSEQAADTLKYSSKVWYRGLKDIDYQMLPSLGRPPLNVDYETIYMSKFKSKAIPYLGSLPAYPLSEGLPGYWDWLFLMQHYGVPTRLMDWSEDALVALLFAIDINAKPSELAKDPVVWCLNPVKLNEAFTFNDIYPAGYIPNVEENEVYKLFGPNSYGFNNKKPCAVYGPLNNTRIIAQKGVFTIFPYMKNLVEFDKLPDSSQYLEKIIINKDARKSLTEQLRKYGFNYAQLFPEIGSIGMEITEEGY
;
A
#
# COMPACT_ATOMS: atom_id res chain seq x y z
N MET A 1 13.88 22.31 -17.65
CA MET A 1 13.31 21.80 -16.40
C MET A 1 12.16 20.90 -16.80
N ASN A 2 12.31 19.59 -16.63
CA ASN A 2 11.41 18.60 -17.21
C ASN A 2 10.33 18.19 -16.21
N ASN A 3 9.15 18.07 -16.66
CA ASN A 3 7.88 18.16 -15.99
C ASN A 3 7.25 16.79 -15.72
N VAL A 4 6.73 16.57 -14.52
CA VAL A 4 6.28 15.30 -13.98
C VAL A 4 4.76 15.30 -13.74
N SER A 5 4.10 14.20 -14.06
CA SER A 5 2.64 14.06 -13.98
C SER A 5 2.14 13.88 -12.54
N ILE A 6 1.46 14.90 -12.01
CA ILE A 6 0.61 14.81 -10.81
C ILE A 6 -0.82 15.13 -11.26
N SER A 7 -1.75 14.20 -11.05
CA SER A 7 -3.16 14.41 -11.35
C SER A 7 -3.87 14.95 -10.11
N ASN A 8 -4.55 16.11 -10.22
CA ASN A 8 -5.46 16.74 -9.24
C ASN A 8 -4.98 18.02 -8.54
N LEU A 9 -3.95 18.71 -9.00
CA LEU A 9 -3.75 20.11 -8.58
C LEU A 9 -4.95 20.94 -9.01
N LYS A 10 -5.73 21.44 -8.06
CA LYS A 10 -6.82 22.39 -8.35
C LYS A 10 -6.20 23.69 -8.85
N ASN A 11 -6.40 23.99 -10.14
CA ASN A 11 -5.98 25.23 -10.82
C ASN A 11 -4.47 25.53 -10.74
N PRO A 12 -3.59 24.74 -11.36
CA PRO A 12 -2.21 25.14 -11.56
C PRO A 12 -2.16 26.37 -12.49
N PRO A 13 -1.11 27.23 -12.38
CA PRO A 13 -0.86 28.29 -13.36
C PRO A 13 -0.79 27.72 -14.78
N PRO A 14 -1.12 28.47 -15.83
CA PRO A 14 -1.19 27.97 -17.22
C PRO A 14 0.07 27.28 -17.75
N GLU A 15 1.24 27.62 -17.23
CA GLU A 15 2.52 26.98 -17.57
C GLU A 15 2.72 25.63 -16.85
N GLU A 16 2.03 25.37 -15.72
CA GLU A 16 2.07 24.11 -14.99
C GLU A 16 0.98 23.13 -15.44
N ALA A 17 -0.04 23.59 -16.18
CA ALA A 17 -1.13 22.73 -16.65
C ALA A 17 -0.65 21.69 -17.70
N ASP A 18 0.34 22.04 -18.51
CA ASP A 18 0.97 21.12 -19.48
C ASP A 18 1.90 20.09 -18.77
N GLU A 19 2.37 20.43 -17.59
CA GLU A 19 3.18 19.59 -16.72
C GLU A 19 2.40 18.45 -16.06
N CYS A 20 1.14 18.67 -15.77
CA CYS A 20 0.29 17.75 -15.00
C CYS A 20 -0.01 16.43 -15.73
N CYS A 21 0.23 16.37 -17.06
CA CYS A 21 -0.10 15.21 -17.91
C CYS A 21 1.11 14.35 -18.31
N ARG A 22 2.34 14.74 -17.95
CA ARG A 22 3.53 14.01 -18.38
C ARG A 22 3.77 12.78 -17.50
N LYS A 23 3.83 11.60 -18.13
CA LYS A 23 4.17 10.34 -17.48
C LYS A 23 5.66 10.30 -17.14
N VAL A 24 5.99 9.71 -16.02
CA VAL A 24 7.36 9.48 -15.57
C VAL A 24 8.06 8.45 -16.45
N GLU A 25 9.31 8.72 -16.83
CA GLU A 25 10.13 7.84 -17.65
C GLU A 25 11.49 7.50 -17.02
N THR A 26 11.91 8.26 -16.00
CA THR A 26 13.16 8.04 -15.27
C THR A 26 12.96 8.01 -13.75
N VAL A 27 13.88 7.39 -13.02
CA VAL A 27 13.86 7.39 -11.54
C VAL A 27 14.01 8.81 -10.99
N GLU A 28 14.78 9.67 -11.66
CA GLU A 28 14.91 11.08 -11.26
C GLU A 28 13.57 11.83 -11.36
N GLU A 29 12.84 11.68 -12.47
CA GLU A 29 11.51 12.28 -12.64
C GLU A 29 10.53 11.72 -11.60
N TYR A 30 10.61 10.42 -11.31
CA TYR A 30 9.80 9.80 -10.28
C TYR A 30 10.04 10.41 -8.89
N LEU A 31 11.30 10.54 -8.48
CA LEU A 31 11.64 11.14 -7.19
C LEU A 31 11.20 12.60 -7.09
N ARG A 32 11.35 13.37 -8.17
CA ARG A 32 10.80 14.74 -8.23
C ARG A 32 9.28 14.77 -8.08
N ALA A 33 8.57 13.78 -8.63
CA ALA A 33 7.12 13.66 -8.44
C ALA A 33 6.77 13.33 -6.99
N VAL A 34 7.52 12.42 -6.37
CA VAL A 34 7.38 12.09 -4.94
C VAL A 34 7.56 13.35 -4.08
N ASP A 35 8.60 14.15 -4.33
CA ASP A 35 8.83 15.41 -3.62
C ASP A 35 7.65 16.39 -3.79
N LYS A 36 7.11 16.51 -5.00
CA LYS A 36 5.93 17.36 -5.25
C LYS A 36 4.70 16.88 -4.49
N VAL A 37 4.44 15.56 -4.45
CA VAL A 37 3.34 14.97 -3.65
C VAL A 37 3.55 15.22 -2.16
N TYR A 38 4.79 15.07 -1.68
CA TYR A 38 5.12 15.37 -0.29
C TYR A 38 4.81 16.84 0.05
N MET A 39 5.25 17.77 -0.80
CA MET A 39 4.98 19.19 -0.64
C MET A 39 3.49 19.52 -0.71
N TYR A 40 2.74 18.83 -1.55
CA TYR A 40 1.28 18.99 -1.64
C TYR A 40 0.57 18.58 -0.34
N PHE A 41 0.97 17.48 0.27
CA PHE A 41 0.35 16.99 1.50
C PHE A 41 0.79 17.75 2.75
N TRP A 42 2.03 18.21 2.82
CA TRP A 42 2.64 18.70 4.05
C TRP A 42 3.08 20.19 3.98
N GLY A 43 3.08 20.78 2.78
CA GLY A 43 3.51 22.15 2.57
C GLY A 43 5.04 22.33 2.55
N SER A 44 5.51 23.58 2.60
CA SER A 44 6.94 23.88 2.67
C SER A 44 7.53 23.49 4.03
N GLU A 45 8.85 23.24 4.09
CA GLU A 45 9.59 22.84 5.30
C GLU A 45 9.28 23.66 6.57
N GLN A 46 8.86 24.90 6.42
CA GLN A 46 8.48 25.77 7.53
C GLN A 46 7.17 25.37 8.24
N ALA A 47 6.26 24.70 7.55
CA ALA A 47 5.05 24.14 8.16
C ALA A 47 5.33 22.77 8.82
N ALA A 48 6.39 22.09 8.41
CA ALA A 48 6.76 20.76 8.88
C ALA A 48 7.43 20.76 10.27
N ASP A 49 7.92 21.91 10.77
CA ASP A 49 8.62 21.96 12.07
C ASP A 49 7.72 21.62 13.27
N THR A 50 6.41 21.84 13.15
CA THR A 50 5.41 21.45 14.16
C THR A 50 4.96 20.01 14.06
N LEU A 51 5.26 19.32 12.95
CA LEU A 51 4.76 17.96 12.63
C LEU A 51 5.90 16.95 12.37
N LYS A 52 7.10 17.24 12.84
CA LYS A 52 8.34 16.47 12.56
C LYS A 52 8.26 14.94 12.71
N TYR A 53 7.28 14.43 13.44
CA TYR A 53 7.11 12.98 13.71
C TYR A 53 6.01 12.31 12.90
N SER A 54 5.21 13.08 12.14
CA SER A 54 4.02 12.56 11.47
C SER A 54 3.94 12.82 9.96
N SER A 55 4.96 13.45 9.37
CA SER A 55 4.98 13.77 7.93
C SER A 55 5.29 12.53 7.10
N LYS A 56 4.34 11.60 7.02
CA LYS A 56 4.51 10.34 6.27
C LYS A 56 3.67 10.35 5.01
N VAL A 57 4.22 9.76 3.97
CA VAL A 57 3.49 9.39 2.75
C VAL A 57 3.69 7.89 2.55
N TRP A 58 2.60 7.18 2.32
CA TRP A 58 2.62 5.77 1.99
C TRP A 58 2.40 5.57 0.50
N TYR A 59 3.03 4.57 -0.08
CA TYR A 59 3.08 4.35 -1.52
C TYR A 59 2.55 2.97 -1.88
N ARG A 60 1.81 2.88 -3.00
CA ARG A 60 1.33 1.61 -3.53
C ARG A 60 1.49 1.57 -5.03
N GLY A 61 2.34 0.69 -5.54
CA GLY A 61 2.52 0.44 -6.97
C GLY A 61 1.46 -0.50 -7.53
N LEU A 62 0.86 -0.11 -8.65
CA LEU A 62 -0.04 -0.94 -9.44
C LEU A 62 0.46 -1.00 -10.89
N LYS A 63 0.41 -2.20 -11.47
CA LYS A 63 0.91 -2.48 -12.82
C LYS A 63 0.01 -1.91 -13.94
N ASP A 64 -1.21 -1.57 -13.61
CA ASP A 64 -2.24 -1.08 -14.52
C ASP A 64 -3.03 0.04 -13.85
N ILE A 65 -3.08 1.21 -14.49
CA ILE A 65 -3.81 2.39 -13.99
C ILE A 65 -5.31 2.15 -13.84
N ASP A 66 -5.87 1.19 -14.59
CA ASP A 66 -7.29 0.85 -14.57
C ASP A 66 -7.64 -0.11 -13.41
N TYR A 67 -6.66 -0.55 -12.60
CA TYR A 67 -6.93 -1.40 -11.46
C TYR A 67 -7.70 -0.66 -10.38
N GLN A 68 -8.80 -1.31 -9.94
CA GLN A 68 -9.64 -0.80 -8.87
C GLN A 68 -8.86 -0.73 -7.55
N MET A 69 -8.96 0.40 -6.88
CA MET A 69 -8.39 0.62 -5.54
C MET A 69 -9.27 -0.02 -4.46
N LEU A 70 -9.41 -1.36 -4.54
CA LEU A 70 -10.13 -2.21 -3.60
C LEU A 70 -9.20 -3.27 -3.00
N PRO A 71 -9.39 -3.64 -1.72
CA PRO A 71 -8.74 -4.82 -1.16
C PRO A 71 -9.19 -6.07 -1.91
N SER A 72 -8.41 -7.14 -1.86
CA SER A 72 -8.70 -8.37 -2.61
C SER A 72 -10.10 -8.94 -2.30
N LEU A 73 -10.53 -8.87 -1.04
CA LEU A 73 -11.85 -9.32 -0.61
C LEU A 73 -13.00 -8.41 -1.09
N GLY A 74 -12.72 -7.15 -1.42
CA GLY A 74 -13.72 -6.21 -1.94
C GLY A 74 -13.96 -6.31 -3.45
N ARG A 75 -13.22 -7.17 -4.16
CA ARG A 75 -13.34 -7.31 -5.63
C ARG A 75 -14.38 -8.36 -5.99
N PRO A 76 -15.39 -8.04 -6.81
CA PRO A 76 -16.38 -9.03 -7.23
C PRO A 76 -15.74 -10.29 -7.85
N PRO A 77 -16.27 -11.48 -7.61
CA PRO A 77 -17.53 -11.79 -6.90
C PRO A 77 -17.41 -11.86 -5.36
N LEU A 78 -16.24 -11.54 -4.79
CA LEU A 78 -16.00 -11.61 -3.36
C LEU A 78 -16.64 -10.42 -2.63
N ASN A 79 -16.86 -10.60 -1.34
CA ASN A 79 -17.28 -9.57 -0.41
C ASN A 79 -16.90 -9.96 1.03
N VAL A 80 -17.17 -9.13 2.01
CA VAL A 80 -16.77 -9.32 3.41
C VAL A 80 -17.31 -10.62 4.05
N ASP A 81 -18.43 -11.17 3.58
CA ASP A 81 -18.98 -12.42 4.14
C ASP A 81 -18.02 -13.60 3.97
N TYR A 82 -17.14 -13.56 2.95
CA TYR A 82 -16.12 -14.58 2.74
C TYR A 82 -14.99 -14.55 3.77
N GLU A 83 -14.77 -13.43 4.48
CA GLU A 83 -13.67 -13.32 5.44
C GLU A 83 -13.74 -14.39 6.53
N THR A 84 -14.91 -14.54 7.15
CA THR A 84 -15.13 -15.55 8.19
C THR A 84 -14.94 -16.97 7.65
N ILE A 85 -15.44 -17.24 6.45
CA ILE A 85 -15.32 -18.54 5.78
C ILE A 85 -13.85 -18.86 5.49
N TYR A 86 -13.13 -17.92 4.88
CA TYR A 86 -11.73 -18.08 4.55
C TYR A 86 -10.87 -18.23 5.80
N MET A 87 -11.09 -17.41 6.81
CA MET A 87 -10.37 -17.48 8.08
C MET A 87 -10.58 -18.84 8.76
N SER A 88 -11.81 -19.34 8.83
CA SER A 88 -12.11 -20.66 9.41
C SER A 88 -11.39 -21.79 8.67
N LYS A 89 -11.46 -21.79 7.33
CA LYS A 89 -10.78 -22.79 6.51
C LYS A 89 -9.25 -22.68 6.60
N PHE A 90 -8.73 -21.45 6.59
CA PHE A 90 -7.29 -21.21 6.67
C PHE A 90 -6.74 -21.66 8.02
N LYS A 91 -7.37 -21.27 9.14
CA LYS A 91 -7.00 -21.72 10.50
C LYS A 91 -6.92 -23.24 10.58
N SER A 92 -7.99 -23.93 10.13
CA SER A 92 -8.03 -25.41 10.17
C SER A 92 -6.86 -26.06 9.46
N LYS A 93 -6.41 -25.47 8.33
CA LYS A 93 -5.33 -26.04 7.51
C LYS A 93 -3.94 -25.57 7.92
N ALA A 94 -3.81 -24.36 8.46
CA ALA A 94 -2.52 -23.74 8.76
C ALA A 94 -1.94 -24.17 10.12
N ILE A 95 -2.78 -24.52 11.08
CA ILE A 95 -2.33 -24.91 12.45
C ILE A 95 -1.16 -25.90 12.46
N PRO A 96 -1.16 -26.98 11.64
CA PRO A 96 -0.03 -27.93 11.63
C PRO A 96 1.31 -27.31 11.20
N TYR A 97 1.28 -26.16 10.53
CA TYR A 97 2.47 -25.50 9.98
C TYR A 97 2.97 -24.34 10.84
N LEU A 98 2.19 -23.86 11.82
CA LEU A 98 2.54 -22.69 12.65
C LEU A 98 3.87 -22.86 13.38
N GLY A 99 4.15 -24.07 13.89
CA GLY A 99 5.38 -24.36 14.62
C GLY A 99 6.66 -24.20 13.80
N SER A 100 6.57 -24.17 12.47
CA SER A 100 7.69 -23.92 11.57
C SER A 100 7.79 -22.43 11.13
N LEU A 101 6.86 -21.58 11.55
CA LEU A 101 6.89 -20.15 11.26
C LEU A 101 7.60 -19.41 12.40
N PRO A 102 8.72 -18.71 12.15
CA PRO A 102 9.48 -18.01 13.20
C PRO A 102 8.66 -16.99 13.99
N ALA A 103 7.69 -16.37 13.32
CA ALA A 103 6.84 -15.32 13.91
C ALA A 103 5.68 -15.84 14.78
N TYR A 104 5.42 -17.15 14.76
CA TYR A 104 4.29 -17.75 15.48
C TYR A 104 4.71 -19.04 16.21
N PRO A 105 5.61 -18.95 17.22
CA PRO A 105 5.98 -20.13 17.99
C PRO A 105 4.76 -20.62 18.78
N LEU A 106 4.43 -21.89 18.64
CA LEU A 106 3.29 -22.52 19.35
C LEU A 106 3.41 -22.42 20.88
N SER A 107 4.60 -22.18 21.41
CA SER A 107 4.84 -21.92 22.82
C SER A 107 4.14 -20.68 23.38
N GLU A 108 3.79 -19.73 22.52
CA GLU A 108 3.10 -18.48 22.88
C GLU A 108 1.57 -18.56 22.73
N GLY A 109 1.05 -19.71 22.29
CA GLY A 109 -0.38 -19.93 22.06
C GLY A 109 -0.79 -19.77 20.60
N LEU A 110 -2.10 -19.78 20.35
CA LEU A 110 -2.64 -19.58 19.00
C LEU A 110 -2.72 -18.10 18.66
N PRO A 111 -2.46 -17.73 17.38
CA PRO A 111 -2.58 -16.36 16.91
C PRO A 111 -3.96 -15.74 17.16
N GLY A 112 -4.00 -14.44 17.44
CA GLY A 112 -5.24 -13.67 17.54
C GLY A 112 -5.91 -13.41 16.19
N TYR A 113 -7.01 -12.65 16.18
CA TYR A 113 -7.75 -12.36 14.96
C TYR A 113 -6.89 -11.63 13.92
N TRP A 114 -6.16 -10.60 14.35
CA TRP A 114 -5.31 -9.82 13.44
C TRP A 114 -4.15 -10.64 12.90
N ASP A 115 -3.48 -11.42 13.75
CA ASP A 115 -2.40 -12.29 13.31
C ASP A 115 -2.85 -13.22 12.20
N TRP A 116 -4.05 -13.81 12.32
CA TRP A 116 -4.62 -14.65 11.28
C TRP A 116 -4.92 -13.87 10.01
N LEU A 117 -5.45 -12.65 10.12
CA LEU A 117 -5.77 -11.83 8.95
C LEU A 117 -4.51 -11.45 8.18
N PHE A 118 -3.45 -11.03 8.88
CA PHE A 118 -2.16 -10.72 8.26
C PHE A 118 -1.46 -11.95 7.68
N LEU A 119 -1.55 -13.10 8.36
CA LEU A 119 -1.03 -14.34 7.84
C LEU A 119 -1.76 -14.79 6.56
N MET A 120 -3.08 -14.66 6.54
CA MET A 120 -3.90 -14.89 5.35
C MET A 120 -3.46 -13.99 4.19
N GLN A 121 -3.29 -12.68 4.44
CA GLN A 121 -2.80 -11.72 3.45
C GLN A 121 -1.44 -12.13 2.89
N HIS A 122 -0.50 -12.51 3.76
CA HIS A 122 0.84 -12.94 3.37
C HIS A 122 0.81 -14.16 2.41
N TYR A 123 -0.07 -15.11 2.66
CA TYR A 123 -0.24 -16.30 1.82
C TYR A 123 -1.28 -16.14 0.70
N GLY A 124 -1.66 -14.91 0.35
CA GLY A 124 -2.50 -14.61 -0.80
C GLY A 124 -3.98 -14.98 -0.64
N VAL A 125 -4.44 -15.27 0.57
CA VAL A 125 -5.88 -15.41 0.84
C VAL A 125 -6.52 -14.02 0.85
N PRO A 126 -7.64 -13.81 0.13
CA PRO A 126 -8.28 -12.51 0.09
C PRO A 126 -8.67 -11.97 1.47
N THR A 127 -8.30 -10.72 1.75
CA THR A 127 -8.61 -10.00 3.00
C THR A 127 -9.13 -8.59 2.72
N ARG A 128 -9.54 -7.89 3.78
CA ARG A 128 -9.89 -6.46 3.76
C ARG A 128 -8.68 -5.53 3.90
N LEU A 129 -7.48 -6.07 4.04
CA LEU A 129 -6.25 -5.29 4.08
C LEU A 129 -5.85 -4.86 2.68
N MET A 130 -5.27 -3.68 2.58
CA MET A 130 -4.57 -3.21 1.39
C MET A 130 -3.16 -2.81 1.79
N ASP A 131 -2.17 -3.41 1.12
CA ASP A 131 -0.76 -3.18 1.40
C ASP A 131 -0.32 -1.85 0.82
N TRP A 132 0.55 -1.16 1.57
CA TRP A 132 1.29 0.02 1.18
C TRP A 132 2.74 -0.14 1.61
N SER A 133 3.59 0.75 1.17
CA SER A 133 4.99 0.83 1.61
C SER A 133 5.31 2.25 2.09
N GLU A 134 6.14 2.37 3.11
CA GLU A 134 6.74 3.66 3.48
C GLU A 134 7.89 4.04 2.52
N ASP A 135 8.23 3.18 1.55
CA ASP A 135 9.32 3.40 0.59
C ASP A 135 8.78 3.59 -0.83
N ALA A 136 9.04 4.78 -1.38
CA ALA A 136 8.58 5.15 -2.72
C ALA A 136 9.22 4.27 -3.82
N LEU A 137 10.48 3.86 -3.67
CA LEU A 137 11.17 3.04 -4.67
C LEU A 137 10.68 1.59 -4.65
N VAL A 138 10.31 1.08 -3.48
CA VAL A 138 9.61 -0.21 -3.36
C VAL A 138 8.30 -0.19 -4.16
N ALA A 139 7.50 0.85 -3.99
CA ALA A 139 6.24 0.97 -4.73
C ALA A 139 6.47 1.14 -6.24
N LEU A 140 7.50 1.87 -6.65
CA LEU A 140 7.90 1.97 -8.06
C LEU A 140 8.22 0.59 -8.63
N LEU A 141 9.03 -0.21 -7.93
CA LEU A 141 9.42 -1.55 -8.39
C LEU A 141 8.19 -2.47 -8.56
N PHE A 142 7.21 -2.39 -7.66
CA PHE A 142 5.93 -3.11 -7.81
C PHE A 142 5.13 -2.64 -9.04
N ALA A 143 5.14 -1.35 -9.33
CA ALA A 143 4.40 -0.80 -10.46
C ALA A 143 4.99 -1.22 -11.81
N ILE A 144 6.31 -1.20 -11.94
CA ILE A 144 7.01 -1.44 -13.22
C ILE A 144 7.36 -2.92 -13.47
N ASP A 145 6.89 -3.86 -12.65
CA ASP A 145 7.21 -5.29 -12.77
C ASP A 145 7.17 -5.77 -14.24
N ILE A 146 8.34 -6.09 -14.77
CA ILE A 146 8.50 -6.55 -16.17
C ILE A 146 7.96 -7.95 -16.41
N ASN A 147 7.79 -8.74 -15.34
CA ASN A 147 7.20 -10.09 -15.38
C ASN A 147 5.66 -10.06 -15.26
N ALA A 148 5.06 -8.86 -15.38
CA ALA A 148 3.62 -8.69 -15.39
C ALA A 148 2.96 -9.37 -16.61
N LYS A 149 1.64 -9.61 -16.52
CA LYS A 149 0.89 -10.21 -17.63
C LYS A 149 0.92 -9.30 -18.86
N PRO A 150 0.83 -9.85 -20.08
CA PRO A 150 0.80 -9.03 -21.30
C PRO A 150 -0.28 -7.94 -21.31
N SER A 151 -1.45 -8.21 -20.71
CA SER A 151 -2.51 -7.22 -20.56
C SER A 151 -2.12 -6.05 -19.64
N GLU A 152 -1.35 -6.30 -18.58
CA GLU A 152 -0.83 -5.30 -17.64
C GLU A 152 0.31 -4.50 -18.28
N LEU A 153 1.17 -5.16 -19.08
CA LEU A 153 2.27 -4.49 -19.80
C LEU A 153 1.77 -3.50 -20.86
N ALA A 154 0.56 -3.70 -21.38
CA ALA A 154 -0.06 -2.79 -22.35
C ALA A 154 -0.59 -1.49 -21.72
N LYS A 155 -0.64 -1.39 -20.39
CA LYS A 155 -1.18 -0.27 -19.63
C LYS A 155 -0.09 0.49 -18.89
N ASP A 156 -0.37 1.76 -18.60
CA ASP A 156 0.55 2.56 -17.80
C ASP A 156 0.53 2.09 -16.34
N PRO A 157 1.69 1.88 -15.72
CA PRO A 157 1.77 1.69 -14.29
C PRO A 157 1.45 2.97 -13.53
N VAL A 158 1.05 2.82 -12.29
CA VAL A 158 0.75 3.94 -11.40
C VAL A 158 1.28 3.68 -10.00
N VAL A 159 1.80 4.70 -9.35
CA VAL A 159 2.07 4.70 -7.91
C VAL A 159 1.09 5.63 -7.24
N TRP A 160 0.25 5.06 -6.39
CA TRP A 160 -0.62 5.80 -5.50
C TRP A 160 0.15 6.27 -4.27
N CYS A 161 -0.08 7.50 -3.87
CA CYS A 161 0.53 8.16 -2.72
C CYS A 161 -0.56 8.52 -1.73
N LEU A 162 -0.44 8.07 -0.49
CA LEU A 162 -1.42 8.25 0.56
C LEU A 162 -0.84 9.09 1.70
N ASN A 163 -1.56 10.11 2.13
CA ASN A 163 -1.35 10.75 3.43
C ASN A 163 -2.15 9.98 4.50
N PRO A 164 -1.51 9.07 5.27
CA PRO A 164 -2.22 8.21 6.22
C PRO A 164 -2.82 8.98 7.39
N VAL A 165 -2.19 10.08 7.79
CA VAL A 165 -2.66 10.95 8.87
C VAL A 165 -3.95 11.64 8.46
N LYS A 166 -3.96 12.23 7.26
CA LYS A 166 -5.14 12.91 6.72
C LYS A 166 -6.32 11.96 6.50
N LEU A 167 -6.04 10.74 6.04
CA LEU A 167 -7.06 9.69 5.97
C LEU A 167 -7.69 9.43 7.34
N ASN A 168 -6.87 9.34 8.39
CA ASN A 168 -7.34 9.01 9.73
C ASN A 168 -8.01 10.17 10.47
N GLU A 169 -7.92 11.41 9.99
CA GLU A 169 -8.66 12.54 10.56
C GLU A 169 -10.19 12.36 10.54
N ALA A 170 -10.69 11.46 9.68
CA ALA A 170 -12.12 11.09 9.64
C ALA A 170 -12.58 10.26 10.85
N PHE A 171 -11.66 9.79 11.69
CA PHE A 171 -11.95 8.95 12.86
C PHE A 171 -11.71 9.73 14.16
N THR A 172 -12.39 9.28 15.21
CA THR A 172 -12.28 9.84 16.57
C THR A 172 -10.96 9.51 17.27
N PHE A 173 -9.97 8.96 16.55
CA PHE A 173 -8.64 8.70 17.12
C PHE A 173 -7.96 9.97 17.64
N ASN A 174 -8.21 11.12 17.01
CA ASN A 174 -7.63 12.40 17.43
C ASN A 174 -8.15 12.88 18.78
N ASP A 175 -9.30 12.37 19.26
CA ASP A 175 -9.82 12.68 20.59
C ASP A 175 -9.09 11.91 21.70
N ILE A 176 -8.40 10.82 21.33
CA ILE A 176 -7.75 9.87 22.26
C ILE A 176 -6.22 9.96 22.11
N TYR A 177 -5.73 10.16 20.90
CA TYR A 177 -4.31 10.13 20.56
C TYR A 177 -3.82 11.51 20.08
N PRO A 178 -2.50 11.78 20.16
CA PRO A 178 -1.92 13.01 19.61
C PRO A 178 -2.21 13.20 18.12
N ALA A 179 -2.29 14.44 17.67
CA ALA A 179 -2.41 14.76 16.25
C ALA A 179 -1.30 14.09 15.43
N GLY A 180 -1.67 13.47 14.29
CA GLY A 180 -0.75 12.73 13.44
C GLY A 180 -0.50 11.28 13.84
N TYR A 181 -1.21 10.80 14.84
CA TYR A 181 -1.10 9.41 15.27
C TYR A 181 -1.67 8.43 14.24
N ILE A 182 -0.92 7.37 13.96
CA ILE A 182 -1.37 6.23 13.17
C ILE A 182 -1.43 5.04 14.12
N PRO A 183 -2.62 4.45 14.35
CA PRO A 183 -2.78 3.38 15.33
C PRO A 183 -2.15 2.07 14.88
N ASN A 184 -1.76 1.25 15.86
CA ASN A 184 -1.51 -0.15 15.62
C ASN A 184 -2.85 -0.89 15.48
N VAL A 185 -2.88 -1.91 14.63
CA VAL A 185 -4.09 -2.71 14.39
C VAL A 185 -4.64 -3.39 15.66
N GLU A 186 -3.80 -3.65 16.66
CA GLU A 186 -4.17 -4.31 17.91
C GLU A 186 -4.86 -3.39 18.92
N GLU A 187 -4.91 -2.08 18.65
CA GLU A 187 -5.56 -1.13 19.56
C GLU A 187 -7.08 -1.34 19.59
N ASN A 188 -7.64 -1.18 20.79
CA ASN A 188 -9.07 -1.43 21.05
C ASN A 188 -9.99 -0.64 20.12
N GLU A 189 -9.65 0.60 19.80
CA GLU A 189 -10.42 1.49 18.95
C GLU A 189 -10.47 0.95 17.51
N VAL A 190 -9.35 0.45 17.00
CA VAL A 190 -9.27 -0.20 15.68
C VAL A 190 -10.09 -1.50 15.70
N TYR A 191 -9.97 -2.29 16.77
CA TYR A 191 -10.73 -3.52 16.90
C TYR A 191 -12.25 -3.28 16.95
N LYS A 192 -12.71 -2.26 17.66
CA LYS A 192 -14.14 -1.89 17.70
C LYS A 192 -14.68 -1.52 16.33
N LEU A 193 -13.93 -0.76 15.54
CA LEU A 193 -14.37 -0.23 14.25
C LEU A 193 -14.18 -1.22 13.09
N PHE A 194 -13.15 -2.06 13.15
CA PHE A 194 -12.72 -2.91 12.03
C PHE A 194 -12.59 -4.39 12.40
N GLY A 195 -12.79 -4.77 13.64
CA GLY A 195 -12.74 -6.17 14.07
C GLY A 195 -13.85 -7.03 13.45
N PRO A 196 -13.87 -8.34 13.74
CA PRO A 196 -14.92 -9.23 13.28
C PRO A 196 -16.27 -8.77 13.87
N ASN A 197 -17.30 -8.83 13.05
CA ASN A 197 -18.67 -8.42 13.45
C ASN A 197 -18.84 -6.92 13.78
N SER A 198 -17.96 -6.06 13.29
CA SER A 198 -18.12 -4.60 13.39
C SER A 198 -19.27 -4.04 12.51
N TYR A 199 -20.20 -4.89 12.09
CA TYR A 199 -21.45 -4.49 11.45
C TYR A 199 -22.23 -3.54 12.36
N GLY A 200 -22.62 -2.39 11.82
CA GLY A 200 -23.44 -1.41 12.57
C GLY A 200 -22.67 -0.17 13.01
N PHE A 201 -21.37 -0.15 12.95
CA PHE A 201 -20.62 1.10 12.97
C PHE A 201 -20.79 1.77 11.60
N ASN A 202 -21.23 3.02 11.59
CA ASN A 202 -21.47 3.79 10.34
C ASN A 202 -20.14 4.23 9.68
N ASN A 203 -19.13 3.39 9.78
CA ASN A 203 -17.82 3.63 9.20
C ASN A 203 -17.82 3.18 7.73
N LYS A 204 -17.61 4.12 6.82
CA LYS A 204 -17.55 3.86 5.38
C LYS A 204 -16.15 4.04 4.78
N LYS A 205 -15.20 4.56 5.55
CA LYS A 205 -13.83 4.84 5.10
C LYS A 205 -12.84 3.80 5.63
N PRO A 206 -11.80 3.46 4.88
CA PRO A 206 -10.69 2.67 5.40
C PRO A 206 -9.87 3.48 6.42
N CYS A 207 -9.13 2.78 7.26
CA CYS A 207 -8.21 3.36 8.25
C CYS A 207 -6.78 2.94 7.92
N ALA A 208 -5.84 3.88 8.00
CA ALA A 208 -4.41 3.62 7.96
C ALA A 208 -3.94 3.06 9.30
N VAL A 209 -3.25 1.92 9.30
CA VAL A 209 -2.81 1.22 10.51
C VAL A 209 -1.40 0.65 10.34
N TYR A 210 -0.66 0.56 11.44
CA TYR A 210 0.51 -0.31 11.52
C TYR A 210 0.07 -1.74 11.81
N GLY A 211 0.58 -2.66 11.01
CA GLY A 211 0.40 -4.10 11.22
C GLY A 211 1.59 -4.74 11.94
N PRO A 212 1.48 -6.01 12.36
CA PRO A 212 2.59 -6.74 12.93
C PRO A 212 3.68 -6.98 11.88
N LEU A 213 4.94 -6.70 12.22
CA LEU A 213 6.11 -7.00 11.38
C LEU A 213 6.50 -8.48 11.54
N ASN A 214 5.61 -9.37 11.21
CA ASN A 214 5.67 -10.79 11.51
C ASN A 214 6.32 -11.67 10.44
N ASN A 215 6.85 -11.06 9.37
CA ASN A 215 7.60 -11.79 8.34
C ASN A 215 8.64 -10.88 7.66
N THR A 216 9.66 -11.51 7.10
CA THR A 216 10.80 -10.85 6.44
C THR A 216 10.38 -10.01 5.24
N ARG A 217 9.32 -10.43 4.53
CA ARG A 217 8.79 -9.71 3.37
C ARG A 217 8.17 -8.37 3.77
N ILE A 218 7.34 -8.31 4.82
CA ILE A 218 6.76 -7.05 5.32
C ILE A 218 7.87 -6.09 5.72
N ILE A 219 8.91 -6.60 6.41
CA ILE A 219 10.06 -5.80 6.83
C ILE A 219 10.82 -5.25 5.61
N ALA A 220 11.15 -6.11 4.65
CA ALA A 220 11.89 -5.72 3.43
C ALA A 220 11.12 -4.68 2.58
N GLN A 221 9.80 -4.81 2.53
CA GLN A 221 8.91 -3.91 1.80
C GLN A 221 8.53 -2.66 2.58
N LYS A 222 9.00 -2.49 3.83
CA LYS A 222 8.54 -1.44 4.76
C LYS A 222 7.02 -1.34 4.77
N GLY A 223 6.38 -2.50 4.94
CA GLY A 223 4.95 -2.70 4.75
C GLY A 223 4.11 -2.02 5.82
N VAL A 224 3.12 -1.27 5.38
CA VAL A 224 2.06 -0.64 6.17
C VAL A 224 0.72 -0.90 5.51
N PHE A 225 -0.39 -0.62 6.17
CA PHE A 225 -1.67 -1.14 5.72
C PHE A 225 -2.81 -0.13 5.85
N THR A 226 -3.78 -0.24 4.95
CA THR A 226 -5.11 0.28 5.23
C THR A 226 -6.07 -0.88 5.40
N ILE A 227 -6.93 -0.80 6.42
CA ILE A 227 -8.00 -1.76 6.67
C ILE A 227 -9.33 -1.18 6.26
N PHE A 228 -10.07 -1.90 5.43
CA PHE A 228 -11.39 -1.51 4.97
C PHE A 228 -12.48 -1.93 5.97
N PRO A 229 -13.60 -1.19 6.02
CA PRO A 229 -14.69 -1.50 6.93
C PRO A 229 -15.33 -2.87 6.63
N TYR A 230 -15.99 -3.44 7.65
CA TYR A 230 -16.68 -4.72 7.53
C TYR A 230 -18.06 -4.52 6.89
N MET A 231 -18.08 -4.31 5.56
CA MET A 231 -19.29 -4.05 4.78
C MET A 231 -19.27 -4.73 3.41
N LYS A 232 -20.43 -5.13 2.90
CA LYS A 232 -20.55 -5.91 1.65
C LYS A 232 -20.14 -5.15 0.41
N ASN A 233 -20.52 -3.89 0.30
CA ASN A 233 -20.30 -3.07 -0.89
C ASN A 233 -19.24 -2.01 -0.55
N LEU A 234 -17.97 -2.36 -0.74
CA LEU A 234 -16.88 -1.42 -0.58
C LEU A 234 -16.84 -0.44 -1.75
N VAL A 235 -16.60 0.82 -1.44
CA VAL A 235 -16.31 1.86 -2.44
C VAL A 235 -14.81 1.83 -2.73
N GLU A 236 -14.45 1.98 -4.00
CA GLU A 236 -13.05 2.13 -4.39
C GLU A 236 -12.41 3.30 -3.65
N PHE A 237 -11.19 3.14 -3.20
CA PHE A 237 -10.52 4.10 -2.32
C PHE A 237 -10.43 5.49 -2.96
N ASP A 238 -10.08 5.55 -4.24
CA ASP A 238 -9.97 6.78 -5.02
C ASP A 238 -11.33 7.45 -5.33
N LYS A 239 -12.43 6.71 -5.17
CA LYS A 239 -13.81 7.20 -5.36
C LYS A 239 -14.50 7.59 -4.05
N LEU A 240 -13.81 7.49 -2.92
CA LEU A 240 -14.34 7.95 -1.65
C LEU A 240 -14.50 9.48 -1.65
N PRO A 241 -15.52 10.02 -0.95
CA PRO A 241 -15.63 11.45 -0.73
C PRO A 241 -14.32 12.00 -0.16
N ASP A 242 -13.91 13.18 -0.65
CA ASP A 242 -12.69 13.87 -0.22
C ASP A 242 -11.37 13.10 -0.42
N SER A 243 -11.36 12.02 -1.24
CA SER A 243 -10.14 11.22 -1.50
C SER A 243 -8.97 12.09 -1.99
N SER A 244 -9.23 13.14 -2.75
CA SER A 244 -8.21 14.10 -3.20
C SER A 244 -7.48 14.86 -2.09
N GLN A 245 -7.97 14.83 -0.86
CA GLN A 245 -7.28 15.46 0.28
C GLN A 245 -6.15 14.59 0.84
N TYR A 246 -6.21 13.27 0.62
CA TYR A 246 -5.27 12.31 1.20
C TYR A 246 -4.70 11.31 0.20
N LEU A 247 -5.14 11.34 -1.06
CA LEU A 247 -4.72 10.37 -2.09
C LEU A 247 -4.32 11.10 -3.37
N GLU A 248 -3.11 10.84 -3.84
CA GLU A 248 -2.55 11.32 -5.10
C GLU A 248 -1.95 10.16 -5.90
N LYS A 249 -1.66 10.37 -7.18
CA LYS A 249 -1.05 9.34 -8.02
C LYS A 249 0.03 9.88 -8.95
N ILE A 250 1.06 9.07 -9.16
CA ILE A 250 2.12 9.31 -10.13
C ILE A 250 1.97 8.29 -11.25
N ILE A 251 1.76 8.75 -12.48
CA ILE A 251 1.59 7.89 -13.64
C ILE A 251 2.95 7.67 -14.31
N ILE A 252 3.25 6.43 -14.64
CA ILE A 252 4.51 6.00 -15.22
C ILE A 252 4.25 5.62 -16.68
N ASN A 253 5.17 5.97 -17.58
CA ASN A 253 5.07 5.52 -18.97
C ASN A 253 5.33 4.01 -19.04
N LYS A 254 4.38 3.27 -19.62
CA LYS A 254 4.51 1.80 -19.78
C LYS A 254 5.78 1.40 -20.55
N ASP A 255 6.19 2.23 -21.52
CA ASP A 255 7.34 1.94 -22.37
C ASP A 255 8.69 2.14 -21.63
N ALA A 256 8.67 2.86 -20.50
CA ALA A 256 9.83 3.08 -19.64
C ALA A 256 10.09 1.97 -18.62
N ARG A 257 9.23 0.94 -18.48
CA ARG A 257 9.36 -0.12 -17.45
C ARG A 257 10.75 -0.74 -17.43
N LYS A 258 11.28 -1.16 -18.59
CA LYS A 258 12.59 -1.81 -18.70
C LYS A 258 13.71 -0.86 -18.28
N SER A 259 13.70 0.36 -18.81
CA SER A 259 14.70 1.40 -18.48
C SER A 259 14.69 1.74 -16.98
N LEU A 260 13.51 1.89 -16.38
CA LEU A 260 13.35 2.14 -14.95
C LEU A 260 13.84 0.97 -14.09
N THR A 261 13.58 -0.27 -14.50
CA THR A 261 14.10 -1.47 -13.82
C THR A 261 15.63 -1.50 -13.85
N GLU A 262 16.24 -1.19 -14.99
CA GLU A 262 17.70 -1.12 -15.12
C GLU A 262 18.30 0.02 -14.27
N GLN A 263 17.63 1.18 -14.19
CA GLN A 263 18.05 2.28 -13.32
C GLN A 263 17.99 1.88 -11.84
N LEU A 264 16.89 1.24 -11.40
CA LEU A 264 16.75 0.77 -10.01
C LEU A 264 17.82 -0.26 -9.64
N ARG A 265 18.12 -1.20 -10.53
CA ARG A 265 19.22 -2.18 -10.34
C ARG A 265 20.58 -1.49 -10.13
N LYS A 266 20.89 -0.42 -10.89
CA LYS A 266 22.10 0.38 -10.69
C LYS A 266 22.18 1.04 -9.31
N TYR A 267 21.03 1.35 -8.71
CA TYR A 267 20.94 1.89 -7.34
C TYR A 267 20.85 0.80 -6.27
N GLY A 268 20.98 -0.46 -6.65
CA GLY A 268 20.94 -1.60 -5.73
C GLY A 268 19.52 -2.04 -5.35
N PHE A 269 18.48 -1.58 -6.06
CA PHE A 269 17.12 -2.06 -5.87
C PHE A 269 16.83 -3.21 -6.83
N ASN A 270 16.54 -4.38 -6.28
CA ASN A 270 16.17 -5.56 -7.07
C ASN A 270 15.00 -6.33 -6.44
N TYR A 271 14.46 -7.29 -7.19
CA TYR A 271 13.30 -8.05 -6.78
C TYR A 271 13.58 -8.95 -5.57
N ALA A 272 14.77 -9.55 -5.48
CA ALA A 272 15.12 -10.46 -4.38
C ALA A 272 15.19 -9.74 -3.03
N GLN A 273 15.54 -8.45 -3.01
CA GLN A 273 15.51 -7.65 -1.78
C GLN A 273 14.08 -7.47 -1.25
N LEU A 274 13.08 -7.33 -2.14
CA LEU A 274 11.68 -7.15 -1.75
C LEU A 274 10.98 -8.46 -1.40
N PHE A 275 11.46 -9.55 -1.94
CA PHE A 275 10.96 -10.91 -1.72
C PHE A 275 12.11 -11.77 -1.22
N PRO A 276 12.51 -11.64 0.07
CA PRO A 276 13.65 -12.35 0.64
C PRO A 276 13.31 -13.84 0.86
N GLU A 277 13.06 -14.54 -0.22
CA GLU A 277 12.73 -15.96 -0.28
C GLU A 277 13.73 -16.66 -1.20
N ILE A 278 14.00 -17.93 -0.93
CA ILE A 278 14.97 -18.73 -1.71
C ILE A 278 14.62 -18.71 -3.21
N GLY A 279 13.32 -18.75 -3.55
CA GLY A 279 12.86 -18.68 -4.93
C GLY A 279 13.25 -17.41 -5.66
N SER A 280 13.21 -16.27 -4.96
CA SER A 280 13.58 -14.97 -5.53
C SER A 280 15.07 -14.83 -5.78
N ILE A 281 15.90 -15.42 -4.91
CA ILE A 281 17.35 -15.51 -5.10
C ILE A 281 17.66 -16.34 -6.37
N GLY A 282 16.96 -17.46 -6.55
CA GLY A 282 17.10 -18.28 -7.75
C GLY A 282 16.74 -17.53 -9.04
N MET A 283 15.69 -16.71 -9.02
CA MET A 283 15.30 -15.88 -10.17
C MET A 283 16.36 -14.79 -10.45
N GLU A 284 16.85 -14.11 -9.43
CA GLU A 284 17.89 -13.09 -9.58
C GLU A 284 19.15 -13.66 -10.26
N ILE A 285 19.66 -14.80 -9.79
CA ILE A 285 20.84 -15.46 -10.36
C ILE A 285 20.61 -15.83 -11.84
N THR A 286 19.41 -16.26 -12.19
CA THR A 286 19.09 -16.62 -13.58
C THR A 286 18.88 -15.41 -14.50
N GLU A 287 18.47 -14.27 -13.96
CA GLU A 287 18.30 -13.01 -14.71
C GLU A 287 19.63 -12.28 -14.92
N GLU A 288 20.62 -12.47 -14.06
CA GLU A 288 21.97 -11.87 -14.20
C GLU A 288 22.73 -12.40 -15.41
N GLY A 289 22.35 -13.51 -15.99
CA GLY A 289 22.81 -14.12 -17.25
C GLY A 289 24.35 -14.10 -17.41
N TYR A 290 25.00 -15.22 -17.30
CA TYR A 290 26.40 -15.37 -17.70
C TYR A 290 26.53 -15.47 -19.22
#